data_7ee4d201f7be135d8bd5b5e2b5b1a70b
#
_entry.id   7ee4d201f7be135d8bd5b5e2b5b1a70b
#
_cell.length_a   1.000
_cell.length_b   1.000
_cell.length_c   1.000
_cell.angle_alpha   90.00
_cell.angle_beta   90.00
_cell.angle_gamma   90.00
#
_symmetry.space_group_name_H-M   'P 1'
#
loop_
_entity.id
_entity.type
_entity.pdbx_description
1 polymer ?
#
loop_
_entity_poly.entity_id
_entity_poly.type
_entity_poly.pdbx_seq_one_letter_code
_entity_poly.pdbx_strand_id
1 'polypeptide(L)'
;MKVLVLEDEISHQVRMETTLAEIAKEMGITIKVKVTGKVREFKEYLENDEVNQLYFLDIDIKGEETKGLEIAKFIRHHNPYAIIVFVTTKSEFATMTFKY
;
A
#
# COMPACT_ATOMS: atom_id res chain seq x y z
N MET A 1 7.15 -5.92 11.71
CA MET A 1 6.07 -5.94 10.70
C MET A 1 6.59 -5.34 9.41
N LYS A 2 6.35 -5.98 8.32
CA LYS A 2 6.73 -5.47 6.98
C LYS A 2 5.55 -4.80 6.32
N VAL A 3 5.78 -3.59 5.80
CA VAL A 3 4.77 -2.76 5.16
C VAL A 3 5.26 -2.38 3.76
N LEU A 4 4.41 -2.57 2.77
CA LEU A 4 4.70 -2.18 1.40
C LEU A 4 3.68 -1.14 0.96
N VAL A 5 4.18 -0.02 0.43
CA VAL A 5 3.35 1.13 0.03
C VAL A 5 3.49 1.38 -1.46
N LEU A 6 2.38 1.47 -2.14
CA LEU A 6 2.33 1.91 -3.54
C LEU A 6 1.73 3.31 -3.59
N GLU A 7 2.55 4.30 -3.92
CA GLU A 7 2.18 5.69 -4.00
C GLU A 7 3.08 6.39 -5.02
N ASP A 8 2.53 7.01 -6.03
CA ASP A 8 3.30 7.60 -7.11
C ASP A 8 3.75 9.05 -6.86
N GLU A 9 3.16 9.76 -5.92
CA GLU A 9 3.58 11.12 -5.59
C GLU A 9 4.59 11.15 -4.44
N ILE A 10 5.74 11.78 -4.68
CA ILE A 10 6.83 11.85 -3.70
C ILE A 10 6.39 12.50 -2.38
N SER A 11 5.61 13.58 -2.45
CA SER A 11 5.12 14.25 -1.24
C SER A 11 4.24 13.34 -0.39
N HIS A 12 3.41 12.53 -1.03
CA HIS A 12 2.57 11.55 -0.34
C HIS A 12 3.39 10.39 0.19
N GLN A 13 4.44 9.97 -0.52
CA GLN A 13 5.36 8.93 -0.04
C GLN A 13 6.02 9.35 1.27
N VAL A 14 6.54 10.57 1.31
CA VAL A 14 7.20 11.12 2.52
C VAL A 14 6.19 11.18 3.67
N ARG A 15 5.00 11.65 3.42
CA ARG A 15 3.94 11.74 4.44
C ARG A 15 3.58 10.36 4.99
N MET A 16 3.45 9.36 4.11
CA MET A 16 3.16 8.00 4.52
C MET A 16 4.26 7.42 5.41
N GLU A 17 5.52 7.58 4.99
CA GLU A 17 6.66 7.10 5.78
C GLU A 17 6.70 7.76 7.15
N THR A 18 6.54 9.08 7.21
CA THR A 18 6.55 9.83 8.46
C THR A 18 5.41 9.39 9.37
N THR A 19 4.21 9.30 8.85
CA THR A 19 3.02 8.92 9.61
C THR A 19 3.16 7.51 10.17
N LEU A 20 3.60 6.56 9.34
CA LEU A 20 3.79 5.18 9.77
C LEU A 20 4.88 5.06 10.84
N ALA A 21 5.97 5.82 10.70
CA ALA A 21 7.03 5.84 11.71
C ALA A 21 6.53 6.39 13.06
N GLU A 22 5.72 7.44 13.04
CA GLU A 22 5.14 8.03 14.24
C GLU A 22 4.19 7.05 14.94
N ILE A 23 3.33 6.40 14.17
CA ILE A 23 2.38 5.42 14.71
C ILE A 23 3.13 4.24 15.32
N ALA A 24 4.14 3.73 14.64
CA ALA A 24 4.95 2.63 15.14
C ALA A 24 5.63 2.99 16.46
N LYS A 25 6.15 4.21 16.56
CA LYS A 25 6.78 4.71 17.77
C LYS A 25 5.78 4.78 18.92
N GLU A 26 4.59 5.32 18.67
CA GLU A 26 3.54 5.42 19.68
C GLU A 26 3.08 4.05 20.18
N MET A 27 2.99 3.08 19.27
CA MET A 27 2.56 1.72 19.58
C MET A 27 3.67 0.84 20.13
N GLY A 28 4.92 1.32 20.10
CA GLY A 28 6.07 0.54 20.57
C GLY A 28 6.38 -0.67 19.70
N ILE A 29 6.08 -0.59 18.40
CA ILE A 29 6.35 -1.66 17.44
C ILE A 29 7.42 -1.27 16.45
N THR A 30 8.11 -2.25 15.88
CA THR A 30 9.08 -2.06 14.82
C THR A 30 8.44 -2.38 13.49
N ILE A 31 8.57 -1.47 12.53
CA ILE A 31 8.08 -1.68 11.17
C ILE A 31 9.22 -1.49 10.16
N LYS A 32 9.15 -2.21 9.06
CA LYS A 32 10.01 -2.01 7.90
C LYS A 32 9.12 -1.59 6.75
N VAL A 33 9.30 -0.37 6.26
CA VAL A 33 8.48 0.21 5.21
C VAL A 33 9.28 0.29 3.92
N LYS A 34 8.71 -0.25 2.85
CA LYS A 34 9.18 -0.02 1.49
C LYS A 34 8.13 0.77 0.75
N VAL A 35 8.55 1.81 0.05
CA VAL A 35 7.65 2.65 -0.74
C VAL A 35 8.10 2.60 -2.20
N THR A 36 7.15 2.40 -3.10
CA THR A 36 7.41 2.47 -4.53
C THR A 36 6.30 3.25 -5.23
N GLY A 37 6.67 3.97 -6.27
CA GLY A 37 5.70 4.72 -7.09
C GLY A 37 5.34 3.99 -8.37
N LYS A 38 5.91 2.81 -8.62
CA LYS A 38 5.73 2.08 -9.87
C LYS A 38 5.09 0.73 -9.62
N VAL A 39 4.01 0.45 -10.35
CA VAL A 39 3.30 -0.82 -10.28
C VAL A 39 4.22 -2.00 -10.57
N ARG A 40 5.13 -1.85 -11.55
CA ARG A 40 6.06 -2.92 -11.90
C ARG A 40 7.00 -3.26 -10.75
N GLU A 41 7.57 -2.26 -10.08
CA GLU A 41 8.43 -2.48 -8.91
C GLU A 41 7.65 -3.13 -7.78
N PHE A 42 6.43 -2.68 -7.57
CA PHE A 42 5.56 -3.24 -6.55
C PHE A 42 5.34 -4.74 -6.77
N LYS A 43 5.05 -5.13 -8.01
CA LYS A 43 4.88 -6.54 -8.38
C LYS A 43 6.16 -7.34 -8.21
N GLU A 44 7.31 -6.76 -8.54
CA GLU A 44 8.60 -7.41 -8.31
C GLU A 44 8.85 -7.68 -6.84
N TYR A 45 8.53 -6.73 -5.96
CA TYR A 45 8.63 -6.94 -4.52
C TYR A 45 7.70 -8.04 -4.04
N LEU A 46 6.49 -8.13 -4.58
CA LEU A 46 5.55 -9.20 -4.23
C LEU A 46 6.07 -10.57 -4.60
N GLU A 47 6.77 -10.69 -5.74
CA GLU A 47 7.26 -11.96 -6.24
C GLU A 47 8.55 -12.42 -5.58
N ASN A 48 9.42 -11.48 -5.21
CA ASN A 48 10.78 -11.77 -4.80
C ASN A 48 11.06 -11.56 -3.31
N ASP A 49 10.26 -10.76 -2.64
CA ASP A 49 10.47 -10.45 -1.23
C ASP A 49 9.71 -11.38 -0.32
N GLU A 50 10.08 -11.36 0.96
CA GLU A 50 9.32 -12.03 2.00
C GLU A 50 7.93 -11.43 2.08
N VAL A 51 7.00 -12.23 2.59
CA VAL A 51 5.60 -11.82 2.74
C VAL A 51 5.49 -10.57 3.60
N ASN A 52 4.91 -9.52 3.06
CA ASN A 52 4.55 -8.34 3.82
C ASN A 52 3.21 -8.60 4.54
N GLN A 53 3.04 -7.97 5.69
CA GLN A 53 1.84 -8.14 6.50
C GLN A 53 0.79 -7.08 6.21
N LEU A 54 1.23 -5.92 5.74
CA LEU A 54 0.38 -4.77 5.53
C LEU A 54 0.75 -4.08 4.22
N TYR A 55 -0.26 -3.76 3.43
CA TYR A 55 -0.10 -3.08 2.15
C TYR A 55 -0.93 -1.82 2.13
N PHE A 56 -0.33 -0.70 1.74
CA PHE A 56 -1.04 0.54 1.46
C PHE A 56 -1.03 0.77 -0.04
N LEU A 57 -2.19 0.92 -0.63
CA LEU A 57 -2.34 1.10 -2.07
C LEU A 57 -3.04 2.42 -2.37
N ASP A 58 -2.43 3.24 -3.20
CA ASP A 58 -3.09 4.38 -3.80
C ASP A 58 -3.97 3.88 -4.94
N ILE A 59 -5.28 4.09 -4.84
CA ILE A 59 -6.21 3.68 -5.90
C ILE A 59 -6.28 4.71 -7.02
N ASP A 60 -5.66 5.87 -6.83
CA ASP A 60 -5.65 6.95 -7.80
C ASP A 60 -4.26 7.12 -8.43
N ILE A 61 -3.72 6.04 -8.97
CA ILE A 61 -2.48 6.10 -9.74
C ILE A 61 -2.80 6.73 -11.08
N LYS A 62 -2.02 7.74 -11.48
CA LYS A 62 -2.24 8.52 -12.70
C LYS A 62 -2.53 7.64 -13.91
N GLY A 63 -3.69 7.86 -14.52
CA GLY A 63 -4.10 7.15 -15.73
C GLY A 63 -4.45 5.69 -15.54
N GLU A 64 -4.47 5.20 -14.30
CA GLU A 64 -4.67 3.79 -14.00
C GLU A 64 -5.58 3.60 -12.78
N GLU A 65 -6.78 4.20 -12.83
CA GLU A 65 -7.70 4.20 -11.70
C GLU A 65 -8.10 2.81 -11.18
N THR A 66 -8.10 1.80 -12.06
CA THR A 66 -8.45 0.43 -11.68
C THR A 66 -7.26 -0.39 -11.21
N LYS A 67 -6.04 0.12 -11.37
CA LYS A 67 -4.84 -0.65 -11.04
C LYS A 67 -4.72 -1.00 -9.55
N GLY A 68 -5.14 -0.10 -8.68
CA GLY A 68 -5.13 -0.37 -7.25
C GLY A 68 -5.95 -1.60 -6.89
N LEU A 69 -7.13 -1.74 -7.49
CA LEU A 69 -8.00 -2.89 -7.25
C LEU A 69 -7.43 -4.18 -7.84
N GLU A 70 -6.84 -4.10 -9.04
CA GLU A 70 -6.18 -5.26 -9.66
C GLU A 70 -5.01 -5.73 -8.82
N ILE A 71 -4.22 -4.79 -8.31
CA ILE A 71 -3.07 -5.11 -7.45
C ILE A 71 -3.54 -5.75 -6.14
N ALA A 72 -4.65 -5.27 -5.57
CA ALA A 72 -5.21 -5.86 -4.36
C ALA A 72 -5.57 -7.33 -4.58
N LYS A 73 -6.16 -7.65 -5.73
CA LYS A 73 -6.46 -9.04 -6.09
C LYS A 73 -5.19 -9.88 -6.22
N PHE A 74 -4.15 -9.31 -6.83
CA PHE A 74 -2.86 -9.97 -6.98
C PHE A 74 -2.23 -10.26 -5.61
N ILE A 75 -2.26 -9.28 -4.70
CA ILE A 75 -1.77 -9.46 -3.32
C ILE A 75 -2.55 -10.58 -2.62
N ARG A 76 -3.86 -10.54 -2.73
CA ARG A 76 -4.72 -11.51 -2.04
C ARG A 76 -4.47 -12.93 -2.55
N HIS A 77 -4.14 -13.07 -3.82
CA HIS A 77 -3.78 -14.36 -4.40
C HIS A 77 -2.46 -14.88 -3.81
N HIS A 78 -1.47 -14.00 -3.61
CA HIS A 78 -0.17 -14.38 -3.06
C HIS A 78 -0.18 -14.51 -1.54
N ASN A 79 -0.98 -13.73 -0.86
CA ASN A 79 -1.09 -13.74 0.60
C ASN A 79 -2.54 -13.51 1.03
N PRO A 80 -3.30 -14.58 1.25
CA PRO A 80 -4.72 -14.46 1.62
C PRO A 80 -4.95 -13.75 2.95
N TYR A 81 -3.94 -13.69 3.81
CA TYR A 81 -4.07 -13.10 5.15
C TYR A 81 -3.52 -11.68 5.26
N ALA A 82 -3.04 -11.12 4.17
CA ALA A 82 -2.51 -9.75 4.17
C ALA A 82 -3.60 -8.74 4.49
N ILE A 83 -3.23 -7.68 5.19
CA ILE A 83 -4.11 -6.53 5.41
C ILE A 83 -3.84 -5.54 4.30
N ILE A 84 -4.87 -5.14 3.58
CA ILE A 84 -4.78 -4.20 2.46
C ILE A 84 -5.57 -2.95 2.80
N VAL A 85 -4.91 -1.79 2.77
CA VAL A 85 -5.52 -0.50 3.04
C VAL A 85 -5.44 0.34 1.78
N PHE A 86 -6.58 0.84 1.33
CA PHE A 86 -6.62 1.76 0.21
C PHE A 86 -6.52 3.19 0.72
N VAL A 87 -5.65 3.96 0.09
CA VAL A 87 -5.46 5.38 0.39
C VAL A 87 -5.86 6.16 -0.84
N THR A 88 -6.66 7.21 -0.66
CA THR A 88 -7.08 8.03 -1.78
C THR A 88 -7.26 9.48 -1.36
N THR A 89 -6.97 10.38 -2.30
CA THR A 89 -7.25 11.80 -2.15
C THR A 89 -8.57 12.20 -2.81
N LYS A 90 -9.22 11.27 -3.53
CA LYS A 90 -10.50 11.53 -4.20
C LYS A 90 -11.65 11.25 -3.26
N SER A 91 -12.45 12.26 -2.94
CA SER A 91 -13.56 12.14 -2.01
C SER A 91 -14.62 11.13 -2.46
N GLU A 92 -14.76 10.91 -3.77
CA GLU A 92 -15.70 9.93 -4.32
C GLU A 92 -15.37 8.49 -3.91
N PHE A 93 -14.11 8.19 -3.57
CA PHE A 93 -13.71 6.87 -3.11
C PHE A 93 -13.74 6.73 -1.59
N ALA A 94 -13.80 7.84 -0.86
CA ALA A 94 -13.70 7.83 0.60
C ALA A 94 -14.87 7.11 1.27
N THR A 95 -16.03 7.03 0.61
CA THR A 95 -17.21 6.37 1.12
C THR A 95 -17.39 4.94 0.64
N MET A 96 -16.50 4.46 -0.23
CA MET A 96 -16.58 3.11 -0.78
C MET A 96 -16.02 2.09 0.21
N THR A 97 -16.65 0.92 0.26
CA THR A 97 -16.17 -0.20 1.06
C THR A 97 -15.53 -1.24 0.15
N PHE A 98 -14.30 -1.61 0.43
CA PHE A 98 -13.56 -2.58 -0.36
C PHE A 98 -13.44 -3.90 0.40
N LYS A 99 -13.80 -4.99 -0.27
CA LYS A 99 -13.72 -6.37 0.28
C LYS A 99 -12.87 -7.22 -0.66
N TYR A 100 -11.59 -7.22 -0.45
CA TYR A 100 -10.66 -7.97 -1.29
C TYR A 100 -9.72 -8.84 -0.46
#